data_f9c61605af54dec68efbc834a9c9f4f1
#
_entry.id   f9c61605af54dec68efbc834a9c9f4f1
#
_cell.length_a   1.000
_cell.length_b   1.000
_cell.length_c   1.000
_cell.angle_alpha   90.00
_cell.angle_beta   90.00
_cell.angle_gamma   90.00
#
_symmetry.space_group_name_H-M   'P 1'
#
loop_
_entity.id
_entity.type
_entity.pdbx_description
1 polymer ?
#
loop_
_entity_poly.entity_id
_entity_poly.type
_entity_poly.pdbx_seq_one_letter_code
_entity_poly.pdbx_strand_id
1 'polypeptide(L)'
;MKDYKPTLKLVKNKWYVSMTVPFELRDILTNQVRLSTGTSDKNEALKRSPELAIELKNKISDAVEQLKIETLKEKVLSIAKKLNRQDSINVNTLDKHSLIALLEELSEAGRNEKINFGTFNVKNLRLDIEKNNLSRNGIDRNTRENEVRKAKQLLTEIKGVNNSFKQLADEWLKINRWNREKSRKAFISHINKFLKVIGDVDLKTITKVMLYDFAEKMAMESNSSNQTIKNYIASIRAVLNYAERKGKIDSSPAYNLSLETYGTSKRERKPFPFDMAKELFKLKLPKDIRLLWSIMISTGMRLDEVALLSVKNIKEERGIRYFDLTGMKVKNKGSARKVPIPDILIQKIDEWIKNLEGDRLFSFPLNADGKAQNAASKKSMYYIRTVTSDKDLVAHSFRHTFKDLVRNADISKELHDFITGHSGGDSSSYYGEGHSLERRKEAIDKVSDFHRMAVIVD
;
A
#
# COMPACT_ATOMS: atom_id res chain seq x y z
N MET A 1 13.28 -20.48 -12.33
CA MET A 1 13.09 -21.90 -12.71
C MET A 1 13.67 -22.77 -11.62
N LYS A 2 12.96 -23.81 -11.15
CA LYS A 2 13.56 -24.83 -10.29
C LYS A 2 14.65 -25.52 -11.09
N ASP A 3 15.84 -25.65 -10.51
CA ASP A 3 16.97 -26.36 -11.13
C ASP A 3 16.63 -27.85 -11.25
N TYR A 4 16.18 -28.27 -12.44
CA TYR A 4 15.95 -29.67 -12.73
C TYR A 4 17.30 -30.33 -12.97
N LYS A 5 17.75 -31.12 -11.98
CA LYS A 5 19.03 -31.79 -12.05
C LYS A 5 18.93 -33.05 -12.94
N PRO A 6 19.78 -33.20 -13.95
CA PRO A 6 19.89 -34.41 -14.73
C PRO A 6 20.38 -35.58 -13.86
N THR A 7 19.84 -36.77 -14.09
CA THR A 7 20.23 -37.99 -13.39
C THR A 7 20.68 -39.06 -14.38
N LEU A 8 21.76 -39.74 -14.07
CA LEU A 8 22.26 -40.87 -14.85
C LEU A 8 21.59 -42.15 -14.36
N LYS A 9 20.92 -42.90 -15.25
CA LYS A 9 20.21 -44.15 -14.93
C LYS A 9 20.57 -45.27 -15.86
N LEU A 10 20.79 -46.48 -15.32
CA LEU A 10 20.97 -47.70 -16.09
C LEU A 10 19.60 -48.33 -16.44
N VAL A 11 19.35 -48.55 -17.71
CA VAL A 11 18.12 -49.19 -18.21
C VAL A 11 18.51 -50.22 -19.28
N LYS A 12 18.10 -51.48 -19.08
CA LYS A 12 18.40 -52.59 -20.01
C LYS A 12 19.85 -52.58 -20.51
N ASN A 13 20.79 -52.53 -19.55
CA ASN A 13 22.26 -52.60 -19.77
C ASN A 13 22.83 -51.41 -20.60
N LYS A 14 22.14 -50.26 -20.68
CA LYS A 14 22.62 -49.00 -21.25
C LYS A 14 22.37 -47.84 -20.30
N TRP A 15 23.32 -46.88 -20.27
CA TRP A 15 23.17 -45.70 -19.46
C TRP A 15 22.39 -44.61 -20.20
N TYR A 16 21.54 -43.91 -19.46
CA TYR A 16 20.71 -42.80 -19.96
C TYR A 16 20.84 -41.61 -19.03
N VAL A 17 21.01 -40.42 -19.63
CA VAL A 17 20.78 -39.15 -18.93
C VAL A 17 19.28 -38.86 -18.97
N SER A 18 18.68 -38.57 -17.82
CA SER A 18 17.25 -38.37 -17.74
C SER A 18 16.91 -37.15 -16.88
N MET A 19 15.88 -36.43 -17.23
CA MET A 19 15.34 -35.31 -16.49
C MET A 19 13.83 -35.45 -16.30
N THR A 20 13.34 -35.12 -15.11
CA THR A 20 11.89 -35.05 -14.83
C THR A 20 11.29 -33.82 -15.47
N VAL A 21 10.19 -33.98 -16.18
CA VAL A 21 9.47 -32.90 -16.85
C VAL A 21 8.49 -32.23 -15.88
N PRO A 22 8.45 -30.88 -15.81
CA PRO A 22 7.43 -30.15 -15.06
C PRO A 22 6.03 -30.60 -15.42
N PHE A 23 5.12 -30.56 -14.45
CA PHE A 23 3.75 -31.01 -14.66
C PHE A 23 3.07 -30.30 -15.84
N GLU A 24 3.30 -28.98 -15.95
CA GLU A 24 2.72 -28.11 -16.96
C GLU A 24 3.15 -28.41 -18.39
N LEU A 25 4.26 -29.17 -18.57
CA LEU A 25 4.81 -29.53 -19.88
C LEU A 25 4.52 -30.98 -20.29
N ARG A 26 3.78 -31.75 -19.48
CA ARG A 26 3.59 -33.18 -19.71
C ARG A 26 2.68 -33.50 -20.90
N ASP A 27 1.87 -32.53 -21.31
CA ASP A 27 1.05 -32.61 -22.52
C ASP A 27 1.88 -32.43 -23.80
N ILE A 28 3.03 -31.76 -23.70
CA ILE A 28 3.98 -31.53 -24.82
C ILE A 28 5.10 -32.56 -24.78
N LEU A 29 5.57 -32.88 -23.56
CA LEU A 29 6.64 -33.84 -23.29
C LEU A 29 6.12 -34.93 -22.34
N THR A 30 6.65 -36.12 -22.44
CA THR A 30 6.35 -37.20 -21.47
C THR A 30 6.81 -36.86 -20.07
N ASN A 31 6.33 -37.59 -19.04
CA ASN A 31 6.69 -37.34 -17.63
C ASN A 31 8.22 -37.26 -17.37
N GLN A 32 9.01 -37.88 -18.22
CA GLN A 32 10.46 -37.92 -18.13
C GLN A 32 11.06 -37.96 -19.54
N VAL A 33 11.98 -37.03 -19.82
CA VAL A 33 12.78 -37.03 -21.03
C VAL A 33 14.13 -37.69 -20.74
N ARG A 34 14.64 -38.52 -21.67
CA ARG A 34 15.87 -39.23 -21.53
C ARG A 34 16.64 -39.36 -22.84
N LEU A 35 17.95 -39.32 -22.78
CA LEU A 35 18.85 -39.56 -23.91
C LEU A 35 19.84 -40.68 -23.56
N SER A 36 20.07 -41.58 -24.53
CA SER A 36 21.01 -42.67 -24.36
C SER A 36 22.45 -42.15 -24.44
N THR A 37 23.33 -42.61 -23.55
CA THR A 37 24.76 -42.33 -23.63
C THR A 37 25.47 -43.23 -24.69
N GLY A 38 24.75 -44.21 -25.25
CA GLY A 38 25.32 -45.17 -26.23
C GLY A 38 26.24 -46.22 -25.64
N THR A 39 26.44 -46.25 -24.33
CA THR A 39 27.39 -47.16 -23.68
C THR A 39 26.81 -47.87 -22.47
N SER A 40 27.34 -49.05 -22.16
CA SER A 40 27.09 -49.79 -20.91
C SER A 40 28.14 -49.47 -19.83
N ASP A 41 29.30 -48.87 -20.21
CA ASP A 41 30.33 -48.45 -19.25
C ASP A 41 29.93 -47.16 -18.54
N LYS A 42 29.99 -47.18 -17.20
CA LYS A 42 29.59 -46.05 -16.36
C LYS A 42 30.53 -44.85 -16.48
N ASN A 43 31.83 -45.07 -16.62
CA ASN A 43 32.80 -43.99 -16.67
C ASN A 43 32.71 -43.25 -18.01
N GLU A 44 32.51 -43.99 -19.09
CA GLU A 44 32.28 -43.42 -20.40
C GLU A 44 30.91 -42.67 -20.46
N ALA A 45 29.88 -43.21 -19.83
CA ALA A 45 28.59 -42.56 -19.69
C ALA A 45 28.67 -41.24 -18.90
N LEU A 46 29.49 -41.18 -17.85
CA LEU A 46 29.74 -39.95 -17.08
C LEU A 46 30.43 -38.87 -17.91
N LYS A 47 31.37 -39.24 -18.79
CA LYS A 47 32.01 -38.27 -19.70
C LYS A 47 31.07 -37.67 -20.73
N ARG A 48 30.08 -38.42 -21.23
CA ARG A 48 29.07 -37.98 -22.23
C ARG A 48 27.89 -37.30 -21.61
N SER A 49 27.66 -37.49 -20.30
CA SER A 49 26.44 -36.99 -19.61
C SER A 49 26.30 -35.46 -19.62
N PRO A 50 27.35 -34.60 -19.55
CA PRO A 50 27.19 -33.14 -19.58
C PRO A 50 26.56 -32.61 -20.88
N GLU A 51 27.01 -33.11 -22.04
CA GLU A 51 26.49 -32.70 -23.37
C GLU A 51 25.03 -33.12 -23.51
N LEU A 52 24.68 -34.33 -23.16
CA LEU A 52 23.32 -34.87 -23.19
C LEU A 52 22.42 -34.15 -22.20
N ALA A 53 22.94 -33.70 -21.07
CA ALA A 53 22.20 -32.89 -20.10
C ALA A 53 21.87 -31.50 -20.66
N ILE A 54 22.76 -30.90 -21.44
CA ILE A 54 22.49 -29.61 -22.13
C ILE A 54 21.39 -29.83 -23.18
N GLU A 55 21.46 -30.90 -23.98
CA GLU A 55 20.45 -31.22 -25.00
C GLU A 55 19.06 -31.43 -24.35
N LEU A 56 18.97 -32.13 -23.22
CA LEU A 56 17.71 -32.29 -22.47
C LEU A 56 17.18 -30.99 -21.92
N LYS A 57 18.08 -30.12 -21.44
CA LYS A 57 17.69 -28.76 -20.97
C LYS A 57 17.14 -27.94 -22.13
N ASN A 58 17.73 -28.01 -23.30
CA ASN A 58 17.26 -27.32 -24.50
C ASN A 58 15.87 -27.84 -24.90
N LYS A 59 15.64 -29.16 -24.94
CA LYS A 59 14.33 -29.74 -25.21
C LYS A 59 13.23 -29.25 -24.24
N ILE A 60 13.55 -29.15 -22.96
CA ILE A 60 12.60 -28.62 -21.97
C ILE A 60 12.38 -27.12 -22.19
N SER A 61 13.43 -26.36 -22.53
CA SER A 61 13.34 -24.92 -22.83
C SER A 61 12.45 -24.66 -24.05
N ASP A 62 12.59 -25.45 -25.11
CA ASP A 62 11.80 -25.34 -26.32
C ASP A 62 10.31 -25.63 -26.05
N ALA A 63 10.03 -26.66 -25.24
CA ALA A 63 8.67 -26.97 -24.79
C ALA A 63 8.06 -25.87 -23.93
N VAL A 64 8.86 -25.22 -23.07
CA VAL A 64 8.41 -24.05 -22.30
C VAL A 64 8.04 -22.88 -23.22
N GLU A 65 8.84 -22.61 -24.24
CA GLU A 65 8.54 -21.53 -25.21
C GLU A 65 7.30 -21.87 -26.05
N GLN A 66 7.14 -23.11 -26.46
CA GLN A 66 5.94 -23.59 -27.14
C GLN A 66 4.68 -23.40 -26.28
N LEU A 67 4.71 -23.81 -25.00
CA LEU A 67 3.60 -23.60 -24.07
C LEU A 67 3.24 -22.13 -23.89
N LYS A 68 4.27 -21.25 -23.83
CA LYS A 68 4.05 -19.80 -23.74
C LYS A 68 3.33 -19.26 -24.98
N ILE A 69 3.71 -19.73 -26.18
CA ILE A 69 3.08 -19.31 -27.43
C ILE A 69 1.62 -19.78 -27.49
N GLU A 70 1.33 -21.03 -27.11
CA GLU A 70 -0.06 -21.55 -27.08
C GLU A 70 -0.92 -20.78 -26.05
N THR A 71 -0.39 -20.56 -24.85
CA THR A 71 -1.06 -19.73 -23.82
C THR A 71 -1.32 -18.30 -24.31
N LEU A 72 -0.39 -17.74 -25.09
CA LEU A 72 -0.54 -16.42 -25.69
C LEU A 72 -1.65 -16.41 -26.73
N LYS A 73 -1.71 -17.42 -27.62
CA LYS A 73 -2.77 -17.58 -28.62
C LYS A 73 -4.15 -17.60 -27.96
N GLU A 74 -4.32 -18.39 -26.88
CA GLU A 74 -5.57 -18.46 -26.14
C GLU A 74 -5.98 -17.09 -25.56
N LYS A 75 -5.03 -16.37 -24.95
CA LYS A 75 -5.29 -15.04 -24.38
C LYS A 75 -5.68 -14.02 -25.46
N VAL A 76 -4.96 -14.01 -26.60
CA VAL A 76 -5.26 -13.12 -27.73
C VAL A 76 -6.62 -13.42 -28.31
N LEU A 77 -6.94 -14.69 -28.51
CA LEU A 77 -8.25 -15.14 -29.00
C LEU A 77 -9.38 -14.73 -28.05
N SER A 78 -9.17 -14.87 -26.74
CA SER A 78 -10.13 -14.43 -25.72
C SER A 78 -10.41 -12.92 -25.81
N ILE A 79 -9.36 -12.10 -25.99
CA ILE A 79 -9.51 -10.66 -26.15
C ILE A 79 -10.22 -10.31 -27.47
N ALA A 80 -9.81 -10.94 -28.55
CA ALA A 80 -10.42 -10.73 -29.88
C ALA A 80 -11.92 -11.10 -29.88
N LYS A 81 -12.30 -12.22 -29.27
CA LYS A 81 -13.71 -12.64 -29.10
C LYS A 81 -14.53 -11.59 -28.37
N LYS A 82 -14.04 -11.07 -27.26
CA LYS A 82 -14.74 -10.06 -26.46
C LYS A 82 -14.81 -8.69 -27.13
N LEU A 83 -13.94 -8.44 -28.12
CA LEU A 83 -13.98 -7.27 -28.97
C LEU A 83 -14.79 -7.50 -30.26
N ASN A 84 -15.55 -8.62 -30.37
CA ASN A 84 -16.29 -9.05 -31.56
C ASN A 84 -15.43 -9.15 -32.84
N ARG A 85 -14.21 -9.71 -32.71
CA ARG A 85 -13.22 -9.83 -33.77
C ARG A 85 -12.84 -11.28 -34.10
N GLN A 86 -13.60 -12.26 -33.66
CA GLN A 86 -13.23 -13.68 -33.79
C GLN A 86 -13.34 -14.22 -35.20
N ASP A 87 -14.25 -13.68 -36.03
CA ASP A 87 -14.59 -14.28 -37.31
C ASP A 87 -13.57 -13.99 -38.42
N SER A 88 -12.67 -13.02 -38.17
CA SER A 88 -11.68 -12.56 -39.15
C SER A 88 -10.25 -13.04 -38.87
N ILE A 89 -9.98 -13.77 -37.77
CA ILE A 89 -8.60 -14.03 -37.33
C ILE A 89 -8.43 -15.51 -36.97
N ASN A 90 -7.63 -16.24 -37.76
CA ASN A 90 -7.18 -17.58 -37.38
C ASN A 90 -5.89 -17.48 -36.54
N VAL A 91 -6.04 -17.36 -35.22
CA VAL A 91 -4.92 -17.19 -34.28
C VAL A 91 -3.99 -18.40 -34.24
N ASN A 92 -4.50 -19.59 -34.59
CA ASN A 92 -3.73 -20.85 -34.51
C ASN A 92 -2.58 -20.90 -35.53
N THR A 93 -2.68 -20.16 -36.64
CA THR A 93 -1.65 -20.11 -37.68
C THR A 93 -0.62 -19.00 -37.47
N LEU A 94 -0.80 -18.16 -36.43
CA LEU A 94 0.08 -17.02 -36.20
C LEU A 94 1.35 -17.42 -35.42
N ASP A 95 2.49 -16.92 -35.88
CA ASP A 95 3.73 -16.97 -35.13
C ASP A 95 3.78 -15.89 -34.03
N LYS A 96 4.83 -15.90 -33.21
CA LYS A 96 5.00 -14.95 -32.10
C LYS A 96 5.00 -13.49 -32.57
N HIS A 97 5.62 -13.18 -33.73
CA HIS A 97 5.67 -11.81 -34.27
C HIS A 97 4.30 -11.32 -34.71
N SER A 98 3.54 -12.20 -35.37
CA SER A 98 2.19 -11.90 -35.82
C SER A 98 1.22 -11.71 -34.66
N LEU A 99 1.38 -12.48 -33.57
CA LEU A 99 0.61 -12.30 -32.33
C LEU A 99 0.91 -10.98 -31.65
N ILE A 100 2.17 -10.53 -31.66
CA ILE A 100 2.57 -9.22 -31.12
C ILE A 100 1.92 -8.10 -31.94
N ALA A 101 2.00 -8.15 -33.28
CA ALA A 101 1.39 -7.16 -34.17
C ALA A 101 -0.13 -7.07 -33.95
N LEU A 102 -0.83 -8.22 -33.81
CA LEU A 102 -2.25 -8.24 -33.53
C LEU A 102 -2.59 -7.65 -32.15
N LEU A 103 -1.76 -7.92 -31.13
CA LEU A 103 -1.93 -7.30 -29.81
C LEU A 103 -1.73 -5.79 -29.82
N GLU A 104 -0.77 -5.28 -30.60
CA GLU A 104 -0.57 -3.84 -30.80
C GLU A 104 -1.84 -3.20 -31.33
N GLU A 105 -2.41 -3.79 -32.35
CA GLU A 105 -3.64 -3.34 -32.96
C GLU A 105 -4.83 -3.37 -32.00
N LEU A 106 -5.03 -4.50 -31.30
CA LEU A 106 -6.07 -4.61 -30.27
C LEU A 106 -5.87 -3.62 -29.12
N SER A 107 -4.62 -3.24 -28.82
CA SER A 107 -4.29 -2.28 -27.78
C SER A 107 -4.64 -0.84 -28.17
N GLU A 108 -4.72 -0.52 -29.45
CA GLU A 108 -5.07 0.79 -29.98
C GLU A 108 -6.56 0.94 -30.32
N ALA A 109 -7.30 -0.16 -30.31
CA ALA A 109 -8.73 -0.21 -30.66
C ALA A 109 -9.62 0.73 -29.80
N GLY A 110 -9.11 1.27 -28.71
CA GLY A 110 -9.82 2.24 -27.84
C GLY A 110 -9.62 3.71 -28.23
N ARG A 111 -8.66 4.04 -29.10
CA ARG A 111 -8.31 5.44 -29.41
C ARG A 111 -9.01 6.02 -30.64
N ASN A 112 -9.43 5.17 -31.58
CA ASN A 112 -10.03 5.63 -32.85
C ASN A 112 -11.43 5.06 -33.04
N GLU A 113 -12.41 5.91 -33.29
CA GLU A 113 -13.79 5.52 -33.62
C GLU A 113 -13.90 4.82 -34.99
N LYS A 114 -12.86 4.87 -35.82
CA LYS A 114 -12.74 4.18 -37.11
C LYS A 114 -11.34 3.59 -37.24
N ILE A 115 -11.20 2.31 -36.94
CA ILE A 115 -9.95 1.60 -37.25
C ILE A 115 -10.06 1.05 -38.67
N ASN A 116 -9.30 1.63 -39.56
CA ASN A 116 -9.06 1.05 -40.89
C ASN A 116 -7.99 -0.03 -40.72
N PHE A 117 -8.39 -1.30 -40.74
CA PHE A 117 -7.42 -2.38 -40.80
C PHE A 117 -6.84 -2.44 -42.21
N GLY A 118 -5.57 -2.10 -42.33
CA GLY A 118 -4.79 -2.36 -43.51
C GLY A 118 -4.47 -3.84 -43.67
N THR A 119 -4.04 -4.24 -44.85
CA THR A 119 -3.55 -5.59 -45.14
C THR A 119 -2.27 -5.86 -44.35
N PHE A 120 -2.25 -6.79 -43.41
CA PHE A 120 -1.04 -7.22 -42.70
C PHE A 120 -0.23 -8.18 -43.58
N ASN A 121 0.99 -7.78 -43.92
CA ASN A 121 1.93 -8.63 -44.63
C ASN A 121 2.90 -9.25 -43.61
N VAL A 122 2.60 -10.45 -43.10
CA VAL A 122 3.49 -11.17 -42.22
C VAL A 122 4.01 -12.37 -42.96
N LYS A 123 5.29 -12.34 -43.35
CA LYS A 123 6.03 -13.50 -43.94
C LYS A 123 5.15 -14.38 -44.85
N ASN A 124 4.65 -13.83 -45.94
CA ASN A 124 3.86 -14.53 -46.98
C ASN A 124 2.41 -14.93 -46.59
N LEU A 125 1.89 -14.58 -45.44
CA LEU A 125 0.47 -14.69 -45.11
C LEU A 125 -0.20 -13.32 -45.30
N ARG A 126 -1.07 -13.19 -46.29
CA ARG A 126 -2.05 -12.08 -46.39
C ARG A 126 -3.23 -12.42 -45.50
N LEU A 127 -3.35 -11.73 -44.38
CA LEU A 127 -4.59 -11.68 -43.62
C LEU A 127 -5.42 -10.54 -44.21
N ASP A 128 -6.37 -10.84 -45.08
CA ASP A 128 -7.40 -9.90 -45.50
C ASP A 128 -8.38 -9.75 -44.34
N ILE A 129 -8.15 -8.72 -43.55
CA ILE A 129 -9.11 -8.31 -42.53
C ILE A 129 -10.16 -7.49 -43.22
N GLU A 130 -11.35 -8.04 -43.50
CA GLU A 130 -12.46 -7.29 -44.06
C GLU A 130 -12.75 -6.05 -43.18
N LYS A 131 -13.04 -4.95 -43.88
CA LYS A 131 -13.45 -3.66 -43.30
C LYS A 131 -14.80 -3.81 -42.59
N ASN A 132 -14.84 -4.44 -41.44
CA ASN A 132 -16.04 -4.42 -40.64
C ASN A 132 -16.07 -3.14 -39.81
N ASN A 133 -16.93 -2.23 -40.23
CA ASN A 133 -17.37 -1.09 -39.44
C ASN A 133 -17.89 -1.61 -38.12
N LEU A 134 -17.12 -1.45 -37.04
CA LEU A 134 -17.63 -1.65 -35.69
C LEU A 134 -18.74 -0.63 -35.48
N SER A 135 -19.98 -1.06 -35.72
CA SER A 135 -21.12 -0.31 -35.25
C SER A 135 -21.02 -0.21 -33.73
N ARG A 136 -21.37 0.95 -33.15
CA ARG A 136 -21.39 1.24 -31.70
C ARG A 136 -22.24 0.25 -30.87
N ASN A 137 -22.93 -0.69 -31.49
CA ASN A 137 -24.10 -1.39 -30.96
C ASN A 137 -23.84 -2.78 -30.37
N GLY A 138 -22.61 -3.19 -30.07
CA GLY A 138 -22.38 -4.56 -29.61
C GLY A 138 -21.55 -4.76 -28.35
N ILE A 139 -20.73 -3.78 -27.94
CA ILE A 139 -19.82 -3.93 -26.81
C ILE A 139 -19.93 -2.72 -25.91
N ASP A 140 -20.23 -2.92 -24.62
CA ASP A 140 -20.25 -1.82 -23.67
C ASP A 140 -18.85 -1.23 -23.48
N ARG A 141 -18.79 0.06 -23.14
CA ARG A 141 -17.55 0.84 -23.00
C ARG A 141 -16.58 0.18 -22.01
N ASN A 142 -17.10 -0.33 -20.88
CA ASN A 142 -16.27 -0.94 -19.82
C ASN A 142 -15.61 -2.24 -20.31
N THR A 143 -16.34 -3.08 -21.05
CA THR A 143 -15.79 -4.30 -21.64
C THR A 143 -14.70 -3.97 -22.63
N ARG A 144 -14.91 -2.98 -23.53
CA ARG A 144 -13.90 -2.54 -24.48
C ARG A 144 -12.63 -2.03 -23.80
N GLU A 145 -12.77 -1.12 -22.83
CA GLU A 145 -11.64 -0.56 -22.09
C GLU A 145 -10.86 -1.66 -21.33
N ASN A 146 -11.57 -2.65 -20.77
CA ASN A 146 -10.95 -3.78 -20.08
C ASN A 146 -10.13 -4.67 -21.02
N GLU A 147 -10.65 -4.99 -22.21
CA GLU A 147 -9.96 -5.89 -23.15
C GLU A 147 -8.78 -5.18 -23.82
N VAL A 148 -8.91 -3.90 -24.19
CA VAL A 148 -7.78 -3.07 -24.64
C VAL A 148 -6.66 -3.01 -23.60
N ARG A 149 -7.00 -2.89 -22.32
CA ARG A 149 -6.02 -2.92 -21.24
C ARG A 149 -5.30 -4.26 -21.13
N LYS A 150 -6.02 -5.38 -21.29
CA LYS A 150 -5.41 -6.72 -21.30
C LYS A 150 -4.45 -6.91 -22.47
N ALA A 151 -4.82 -6.41 -23.66
CA ALA A 151 -3.92 -6.42 -24.83
C ALA A 151 -2.63 -5.66 -24.56
N LYS A 152 -2.71 -4.47 -23.96
CA LYS A 152 -1.54 -3.66 -23.57
C LYS A 152 -0.67 -4.38 -22.54
N GLN A 153 -1.29 -5.02 -21.56
CA GLN A 153 -0.59 -5.78 -20.54
C GLN A 153 0.17 -6.97 -21.14
N LEU A 154 -0.46 -7.75 -22.03
CA LEU A 154 0.18 -8.85 -22.72
C LEU A 154 1.35 -8.39 -23.61
N LEU A 155 1.19 -7.28 -24.32
CA LEU A 155 2.28 -6.67 -25.10
C LEU A 155 3.49 -6.34 -24.22
N THR A 156 3.26 -5.75 -23.06
CA THR A 156 4.29 -5.40 -22.10
C THR A 156 5.02 -6.66 -21.58
N GLU A 157 4.27 -7.74 -21.31
CA GLU A 157 4.83 -9.03 -20.87
C GLU A 157 5.72 -9.67 -21.96
N ILE A 158 5.28 -9.64 -23.23
CA ILE A 158 5.95 -10.30 -24.36
C ILE A 158 7.19 -9.56 -24.85
N LYS A 159 7.09 -8.24 -24.95
CA LYS A 159 8.20 -7.39 -25.41
C LYS A 159 9.36 -7.32 -24.42
N GLY A 160 9.17 -7.88 -23.21
CA GLY A 160 10.21 -7.86 -22.16
C GLY A 160 10.59 -6.40 -21.85
N VAL A 161 9.60 -5.55 -21.57
CA VAL A 161 9.83 -4.11 -21.45
C VAL A 161 10.72 -3.82 -20.26
N ASN A 162 11.97 -3.43 -20.54
CA ASN A 162 12.93 -2.93 -19.54
C ASN A 162 12.48 -1.62 -18.85
N ASN A 163 11.26 -1.17 -19.14
CA ASN A 163 10.68 0.10 -18.69
C ASN A 163 9.25 -0.05 -18.13
N SER A 164 8.87 -1.21 -17.56
CA SER A 164 7.53 -1.36 -17.00
C SER A 164 7.38 -0.53 -15.71
N PHE A 165 6.18 -0.01 -15.47
CA PHE A 165 5.87 0.73 -14.25
C PHE A 165 6.13 -0.12 -13.00
N LYS A 166 5.74 -1.40 -13.02
CA LYS A 166 5.96 -2.32 -11.90
C LYS A 166 7.44 -2.54 -11.63
N GLN A 167 8.23 -2.79 -12.67
CA GLN A 167 9.67 -2.98 -12.50
C GLN A 167 10.33 -1.78 -11.83
N LEU A 168 9.96 -0.56 -12.25
CA LEU A 168 10.51 0.64 -11.66
C LEU A 168 9.97 0.92 -10.24
N ALA A 169 8.71 0.58 -9.97
CA ALA A 169 8.15 0.65 -8.62
C ALA A 169 8.86 -0.31 -7.66
N ASP A 170 9.19 -1.53 -8.11
CA ASP A 170 9.96 -2.51 -7.34
C ASP A 170 11.41 -2.03 -7.10
N GLU A 171 12.03 -1.38 -8.08
CA GLU A 171 13.34 -0.73 -7.93
C GLU A 171 13.25 0.42 -6.91
N TRP A 172 12.29 1.32 -7.05
CA TRP A 172 12.04 2.40 -6.09
C TRP A 172 11.82 1.89 -4.67
N LEU A 173 11.05 0.81 -4.52
CA LEU A 173 10.77 0.19 -3.22
C LEU A 173 12.05 -0.30 -2.53
N LYS A 174 13.05 -0.78 -3.29
CA LYS A 174 14.33 -1.27 -2.77
C LYS A 174 15.28 -0.14 -2.36
N ILE A 175 15.35 0.92 -3.17
CA ILE A 175 16.31 2.01 -2.96
C ILE A 175 15.82 3.08 -2.00
N ASN A 176 14.49 3.24 -1.88
CA ASN A 176 13.92 4.26 -1.02
C ASN A 176 14.14 3.93 0.46
N ARG A 177 14.62 4.91 1.23
CA ARG A 177 14.80 4.76 2.66
C ARG A 177 13.47 4.87 3.39
N TRP A 178 12.97 3.73 3.87
CA TRP A 178 11.72 3.65 4.59
C TRP A 178 11.94 3.86 6.10
N ASN A 179 11.50 5.00 6.62
CA ASN A 179 11.57 5.28 8.06
C ASN A 179 10.56 4.46 8.87
N ARG A 180 9.54 3.87 8.21
CA ARG A 180 8.46 3.08 8.86
C ARG A 180 7.98 1.99 7.94
N GLU A 181 7.87 0.78 8.47
CA GLU A 181 7.33 -0.37 7.75
C GLU A 181 5.86 -0.15 7.32
N LYS A 182 5.06 0.55 8.13
CA LYS A 182 3.68 0.92 7.75
C LYS A 182 3.63 1.76 6.47
N SER A 183 4.55 2.70 6.28
CA SER A 183 4.61 3.53 5.07
C SER A 183 5.02 2.71 3.85
N ARG A 184 5.96 1.78 4.05
CA ARG A 184 6.38 0.82 3.01
C ARG A 184 5.22 -0.07 2.57
N LYS A 185 4.49 -0.67 3.52
CA LYS A 185 3.30 -1.49 3.24
C LYS A 185 2.19 -0.70 2.53
N ALA A 186 1.96 0.55 2.94
CA ALA A 186 0.99 1.43 2.28
C ALA A 186 1.40 1.72 0.83
N PHE A 187 2.67 2.02 0.57
CA PHE A 187 3.18 2.21 -0.78
C PHE A 187 2.93 0.97 -1.66
N ILE A 188 3.30 -0.23 -1.18
CA ILE A 188 3.06 -1.49 -1.90
C ILE A 188 1.57 -1.66 -2.21
N SER A 189 0.70 -1.42 -1.23
CA SER A 189 -0.76 -1.50 -1.41
C SER A 189 -1.27 -0.52 -2.46
N HIS A 190 -0.74 0.71 -2.48
CA HIS A 190 -1.11 1.75 -3.45
C HIS A 190 -0.68 1.36 -4.87
N ILE A 191 0.56 0.88 -5.03
CA ILE A 191 1.08 0.41 -6.32
C ILE A 191 0.27 -0.79 -6.83
N ASN A 192 0.00 -1.78 -5.97
CA ASN A 192 -0.82 -2.93 -6.36
C ASN A 192 -2.24 -2.53 -6.78
N LYS A 193 -2.81 -1.49 -6.13
CA LYS A 193 -4.12 -0.96 -6.51
C LYS A 193 -4.07 -0.31 -7.90
N PHE A 194 -3.02 0.45 -8.20
CA PHE A 194 -2.80 1.04 -9.52
C PHE A 194 -2.61 -0.03 -10.60
N LEU A 195 -1.75 -1.02 -10.34
CA LEU A 195 -1.52 -2.14 -11.26
C LEU A 195 -2.80 -2.96 -11.51
N LYS A 196 -3.65 -3.12 -10.50
CA LYS A 196 -4.94 -3.80 -10.65
C LYS A 196 -5.89 -3.05 -11.59
N VAL A 197 -5.85 -1.72 -11.58
CA VAL A 197 -6.77 -0.87 -12.35
C VAL A 197 -6.24 -0.57 -13.74
N ILE A 198 -4.97 -0.19 -13.84
CA ILE A 198 -4.35 0.26 -15.09
C ILE A 198 -3.59 -0.88 -15.79
N GLY A 199 -3.10 -1.86 -15.04
CA GLY A 199 -2.18 -2.89 -15.52
C GLY A 199 -0.72 -2.47 -15.35
N ASP A 200 0.19 -3.41 -15.66
CA ASP A 200 1.61 -3.11 -15.80
C ASP A 200 1.87 -2.64 -17.22
N VAL A 201 2.15 -1.37 -17.39
CA VAL A 201 2.31 -0.70 -18.69
C VAL A 201 3.70 -0.07 -18.82
N ASP A 202 4.14 0.18 -20.04
CA ASP A 202 5.37 0.94 -20.29
C ASP A 202 5.23 2.35 -19.72
N LEU A 203 6.28 2.82 -19.04
CA LEU A 203 6.32 4.14 -18.40
C LEU A 203 5.99 5.28 -19.36
N LYS A 204 6.45 5.19 -20.63
CA LYS A 204 6.20 6.19 -21.65
C LYS A 204 4.73 6.26 -22.11
N THR A 205 3.97 5.20 -21.86
CA THR A 205 2.54 5.16 -22.21
C THR A 205 1.63 5.72 -21.14
N ILE A 206 2.15 5.96 -19.92
CA ILE A 206 1.37 6.52 -18.83
C ILE A 206 1.10 7.99 -19.11
N THR A 207 -0.17 8.34 -19.20
CA THR A 207 -0.61 9.71 -19.49
C THR A 207 -1.28 10.32 -18.26
N LYS A 208 -1.40 11.65 -18.25
CA LYS A 208 -2.15 12.39 -17.24
C LYS A 208 -3.63 11.95 -17.20
N VAL A 209 -4.21 11.64 -18.36
CA VAL A 209 -5.59 11.13 -18.48
C VAL A 209 -5.74 9.81 -17.73
N MET A 210 -4.82 8.86 -17.91
CA MET A 210 -4.86 7.57 -17.18
C MET A 210 -4.81 7.75 -15.66
N LEU A 211 -4.13 8.78 -15.16
CA LEU A 211 -4.09 9.07 -13.73
C LEU A 211 -5.42 9.66 -13.23
N TYR A 212 -6.10 10.46 -14.05
CA TYR A 212 -7.46 10.92 -13.74
C TYR A 212 -8.48 9.78 -13.81
N ASP A 213 -8.40 8.91 -14.83
CA ASP A 213 -9.27 7.72 -14.94
C ASP A 213 -9.11 6.80 -13.72
N PHE A 214 -7.87 6.63 -13.25
CA PHE A 214 -7.61 5.89 -12.01
C PHE A 214 -8.25 6.58 -10.79
N ALA A 215 -8.12 7.91 -10.66
CA ALA A 215 -8.70 8.66 -9.57
C ALA A 215 -10.23 8.58 -9.57
N GLU A 216 -10.86 8.72 -10.74
CA GLU A 216 -12.30 8.58 -10.94
C GLU A 216 -12.80 7.19 -10.56
N LYS A 217 -12.10 6.15 -11.00
CA LYS A 217 -12.42 4.77 -10.67
C LYS A 217 -12.32 4.49 -9.17
N MET A 218 -11.32 5.08 -8.49
CA MET A 218 -11.21 4.98 -7.02
C MET A 218 -12.32 5.73 -6.30
N ALA A 219 -12.79 6.84 -6.86
CA ALA A 219 -13.92 7.58 -6.31
C ALA A 219 -15.24 6.80 -6.45
N MET A 220 -15.51 6.27 -7.62
CA MET A 220 -16.79 5.62 -7.95
C MET A 220 -16.88 4.19 -7.40
N GLU A 221 -15.94 3.31 -7.74
CA GLU A 221 -16.03 1.88 -7.40
C GLU A 221 -15.62 1.57 -5.97
N SER A 222 -14.68 2.33 -5.40
CA SER A 222 -14.13 2.07 -4.07
C SER A 222 -14.66 3.03 -3.01
N ASN A 223 -15.51 3.99 -3.36
CA ASN A 223 -16.01 5.05 -2.48
C ASN A 223 -14.90 5.68 -1.62
N SER A 224 -13.73 5.85 -2.24
CA SER A 224 -12.54 6.33 -1.55
C SER A 224 -12.67 7.82 -1.22
N SER A 225 -12.18 8.23 -0.05
CA SER A 225 -12.11 9.66 0.26
C SER A 225 -11.06 10.36 -0.62
N ASN A 226 -11.26 11.66 -0.88
CA ASN A 226 -10.31 12.49 -1.62
C ASN A 226 -8.88 12.34 -1.07
N GLN A 227 -8.70 12.34 0.26
CA GLN A 227 -7.38 12.14 0.86
C GLN A 227 -6.78 10.77 0.54
N THR A 228 -7.60 9.72 0.45
CA THR A 228 -7.14 8.37 0.08
C THR A 228 -6.67 8.34 -1.37
N ILE A 229 -7.41 8.98 -2.27
CA ILE A 229 -7.04 9.11 -3.69
C ILE A 229 -5.74 9.90 -3.84
N LYS A 230 -5.61 11.03 -3.14
CA LYS A 230 -4.36 11.81 -3.09
C LYS A 230 -3.17 10.97 -2.61
N ASN A 231 -3.36 10.09 -1.63
CA ASN A 231 -2.31 9.20 -1.14
C ASN A 231 -1.92 8.14 -2.19
N TYR A 232 -2.87 7.57 -2.93
CA TYR A 232 -2.58 6.67 -4.06
C TYR A 232 -1.74 7.37 -5.11
N ILE A 233 -2.20 8.54 -5.57
CA ILE A 233 -1.50 9.34 -6.59
C ILE A 233 -0.12 9.78 -6.09
N ALA A 234 0.05 10.11 -4.82
CA ALA A 234 1.36 10.46 -4.26
C ALA A 234 2.38 9.30 -4.37
N SER A 235 1.94 8.06 -4.16
CA SER A 235 2.80 6.88 -4.33
C SER A 235 3.16 6.64 -5.80
N ILE A 236 2.20 6.78 -6.70
CA ILE A 236 2.40 6.67 -8.16
C ILE A 236 3.35 7.78 -8.64
N ARG A 237 3.12 9.01 -8.20
CA ARG A 237 3.97 10.18 -8.50
C ARG A 237 5.42 9.95 -8.08
N ALA A 238 5.65 9.32 -6.92
CA ALA A 238 7.01 9.02 -6.46
C ALA A 238 7.76 8.12 -7.45
N VAL A 239 7.10 7.12 -8.02
CA VAL A 239 7.67 6.23 -9.05
C VAL A 239 7.91 6.98 -10.35
N LEU A 240 6.92 7.78 -10.81
CA LEU A 240 7.03 8.53 -12.06
C LEU A 240 8.11 9.62 -11.99
N ASN A 241 8.24 10.31 -10.87
CA ASN A 241 9.33 11.27 -10.65
C ASN A 241 10.70 10.57 -10.57
N TYR A 242 10.73 9.32 -10.09
CA TYR A 242 11.94 8.51 -10.14
C TYR A 242 12.27 8.09 -11.57
N ALA A 243 11.26 7.74 -12.39
CA ALA A 243 11.40 7.46 -13.81
C ALA A 243 12.02 8.64 -14.57
N GLU A 244 11.53 9.85 -14.32
CA GLU A 244 12.04 11.09 -14.89
C GLU A 244 13.51 11.35 -14.52
N ARG A 245 13.85 11.23 -13.22
CA ARG A 245 15.24 11.37 -12.75
C ARG A 245 16.20 10.34 -13.34
N LYS A 246 15.69 9.15 -13.71
CA LYS A 246 16.47 8.10 -14.38
C LYS A 246 16.53 8.28 -15.90
N GLY A 247 15.91 9.30 -16.46
CA GLY A 247 15.83 9.50 -17.93
C GLY A 247 14.99 8.43 -18.65
N LYS A 248 14.10 7.72 -17.92
CA LYS A 248 13.21 6.72 -18.51
C LYS A 248 11.99 7.33 -19.20
N ILE A 249 11.60 8.52 -18.74
CA ILE A 249 10.58 9.39 -19.34
C ILE A 249 11.09 10.83 -19.32
N ASP A 250 10.64 11.65 -20.26
CA ASP A 250 11.07 13.04 -20.39
C ASP A 250 10.50 13.93 -19.30
N SER A 251 9.26 13.68 -18.88
CA SER A 251 8.58 14.38 -17.80
C SER A 251 7.54 13.49 -17.11
N SER A 252 7.32 13.73 -15.82
CA SER A 252 6.33 12.99 -15.05
C SER A 252 4.91 13.44 -15.38
N PRO A 253 4.02 12.56 -15.87
CA PRO A 253 2.63 12.91 -16.14
C PRO A 253 1.84 13.21 -14.85
N ALA A 254 2.43 12.97 -13.68
CA ALA A 254 1.81 13.25 -12.38
C ALA A 254 2.01 14.70 -11.92
N TYR A 255 2.65 15.56 -12.71
CA TYR A 255 2.75 16.98 -12.40
C TYR A 255 1.38 17.67 -12.46
N ASN A 256 1.14 18.59 -11.51
CA ASN A 256 -0.03 19.48 -11.47
C ASN A 256 -1.37 18.76 -11.71
N LEU A 257 -1.56 17.61 -11.04
CA LEU A 257 -2.88 16.94 -11.01
C LEU A 257 -3.78 17.64 -10.01
N SER A 258 -4.92 18.14 -10.47
CA SER A 258 -6.01 18.64 -9.64
C SER A 258 -6.92 17.48 -9.25
N LEU A 259 -6.96 17.15 -7.96
CA LEU A 259 -7.69 15.99 -7.44
C LEU A 259 -8.81 16.38 -6.45
N GLU A 260 -9.09 17.66 -6.33
CA GLU A 260 -10.02 18.20 -5.32
C GLU A 260 -11.44 17.69 -5.48
N THR A 261 -11.87 17.44 -6.70
CA THR A 261 -13.22 17.00 -7.05
C THR A 261 -13.46 15.49 -6.94
N TYR A 262 -12.38 14.70 -6.75
CA TYR A 262 -12.50 13.25 -6.75
C TYR A 262 -12.72 12.68 -5.34
N GLY A 263 -13.68 11.77 -5.22
CA GLY A 263 -13.97 11.03 -4.00
C GLY A 263 -14.77 11.80 -2.97
N THR A 264 -15.06 11.15 -1.85
CA THR A 264 -15.81 11.76 -0.77
C THR A 264 -14.93 12.73 0.02
N SER A 265 -15.56 13.77 0.60
CA SER A 265 -14.85 14.69 1.50
C SER A 265 -14.20 13.95 2.65
N LYS A 266 -13.05 14.44 3.10
CA LYS A 266 -12.40 13.91 4.29
C LYS A 266 -13.31 14.15 5.50
N ARG A 267 -13.64 13.09 6.24
CA ARG A 267 -14.33 13.26 7.52
C ARG A 267 -13.42 14.01 8.49
N GLU A 268 -13.93 15.13 8.97
CA GLU A 268 -13.26 15.89 10.02
C GLU A 268 -13.61 15.29 11.38
N ARG A 269 -12.58 14.92 12.14
CA ARG A 269 -12.77 14.47 13.52
C ARG A 269 -13.12 15.67 14.39
N LYS A 270 -14.22 15.55 15.14
CA LYS A 270 -14.74 16.60 16.00
C LYS A 270 -14.24 16.43 17.44
N PRO A 271 -14.12 17.51 18.22
CA PRO A 271 -14.04 17.44 19.67
C PRO A 271 -15.34 16.88 20.25
N PHE A 272 -15.28 16.24 21.40
CA PHE A 272 -16.50 16.00 22.19
C PHE A 272 -16.99 17.34 22.72
N PRO A 273 -18.28 17.68 22.56
CA PRO A 273 -18.90 18.72 23.38
C PRO A 273 -18.62 18.43 24.86
N PHE A 274 -18.35 19.47 25.66
CA PHE A 274 -17.88 19.27 27.03
C PHE A 274 -18.88 18.51 27.90
N ASP A 275 -20.19 18.75 27.72
CA ASP A 275 -21.22 18.00 28.43
C ASP A 275 -21.29 16.54 28.01
N MET A 276 -21.06 16.22 26.75
CA MET A 276 -20.92 14.84 26.29
C MET A 276 -19.68 14.16 26.89
N ALA A 277 -18.57 14.90 27.02
CA ALA A 277 -17.40 14.38 27.71
C ALA A 277 -17.74 14.02 29.18
N LYS A 278 -18.49 14.87 29.89
CA LYS A 278 -18.99 14.55 31.25
C LYS A 278 -19.85 13.30 31.28
N GLU A 279 -20.76 13.14 30.33
CA GLU A 279 -21.60 11.93 30.21
C GLU A 279 -20.76 10.67 29.99
N LEU A 280 -19.73 10.74 29.13
CA LEU A 280 -18.81 9.63 28.92
C LEU A 280 -18.09 9.21 30.20
N PHE A 281 -17.69 10.14 31.05
CA PHE A 281 -17.04 9.85 32.32
C PHE A 281 -18.03 9.37 33.41
N LYS A 282 -19.33 9.61 33.30
CA LYS A 282 -20.36 9.03 34.19
C LYS A 282 -20.60 7.53 33.93
N LEU A 283 -20.14 7.00 32.80
CA LEU A 283 -20.26 5.57 32.51
C LEU A 283 -19.46 4.73 33.52
N LYS A 284 -19.93 3.50 33.76
CA LYS A 284 -19.17 2.49 34.51
C LYS A 284 -17.98 2.01 33.64
N LEU A 285 -16.92 2.79 33.63
CA LEU A 285 -15.73 2.52 32.83
C LEU A 285 -14.77 1.57 33.58
N PRO A 286 -14.05 0.68 32.85
CA PRO A 286 -12.86 0.04 33.41
C PRO A 286 -11.83 1.10 33.85
N LYS A 287 -11.12 0.84 34.92
CA LYS A 287 -10.14 1.78 35.48
C LYS A 287 -9.09 2.21 34.48
N ASP A 288 -8.61 1.30 33.61
CA ASP A 288 -7.64 1.60 32.55
C ASP A 288 -8.19 2.56 31.47
N ILE A 289 -9.44 2.41 31.09
CA ILE A 289 -10.09 3.32 30.11
C ILE A 289 -10.34 4.68 30.74
N ARG A 290 -10.79 4.73 31.99
CA ARG A 290 -10.99 5.98 32.73
C ARG A 290 -9.68 6.75 32.82
N LEU A 291 -8.60 6.12 33.27
CA LEU A 291 -7.28 6.76 33.34
C LEU A 291 -6.75 7.20 31.98
N LEU A 292 -6.88 6.36 30.94
CA LEU A 292 -6.49 6.68 29.57
C LEU A 292 -7.18 7.98 29.09
N TRP A 293 -8.49 8.06 29.25
CA TRP A 293 -9.27 9.23 28.84
C TRP A 293 -8.95 10.46 29.66
N SER A 294 -8.77 10.28 30.98
CA SER A 294 -8.38 11.36 31.90
C SER A 294 -7.07 12.00 31.48
N ILE A 295 -6.05 11.19 31.18
CA ILE A 295 -4.77 11.69 30.66
C ILE A 295 -4.95 12.41 29.33
N MET A 296 -5.72 11.82 28.38
CA MET A 296 -5.92 12.43 27.06
C MET A 296 -6.63 13.77 27.12
N ILE A 297 -7.70 13.90 27.91
CA ILE A 297 -8.49 15.12 27.98
C ILE A 297 -7.80 16.22 28.79
N SER A 298 -6.90 15.88 29.72
CA SER A 298 -6.18 16.83 30.57
C SER A 298 -4.83 17.25 30.04
N THR A 299 -4.25 16.53 29.06
CA THR A 299 -2.90 16.81 28.54
C THR A 299 -2.87 16.99 27.03
N GLY A 300 -3.91 16.60 26.32
CA GLY A 300 -3.95 16.60 24.89
C GLY A 300 -2.97 15.61 24.22
N MET A 301 -2.39 14.67 24.94
CA MET A 301 -1.53 13.63 24.36
C MET A 301 -2.25 12.77 23.35
N ARG A 302 -1.50 12.19 22.39
CA ARG A 302 -2.08 11.27 21.41
C ARG A 302 -2.43 9.94 22.08
N LEU A 303 -3.49 9.30 21.62
CA LEU A 303 -3.93 7.99 22.14
C LEU A 303 -2.78 6.97 22.23
N ASP A 304 -1.93 6.89 21.19
CA ASP A 304 -0.81 5.95 21.16
C ASP A 304 0.30 6.35 22.16
N GLU A 305 0.53 7.65 22.35
CA GLU A 305 1.49 8.16 23.34
C GLU A 305 1.05 7.74 24.76
N VAL A 306 -0.22 7.95 25.09
CA VAL A 306 -0.76 7.56 26.41
C VAL A 306 -0.79 6.05 26.58
N ALA A 307 -1.29 5.31 25.59
CA ALA A 307 -1.42 3.85 25.67
C ALA A 307 -0.06 3.11 25.78
N LEU A 308 1.03 3.76 25.40
CA LEU A 308 2.40 3.22 25.49
C LEU A 308 3.17 3.71 26.72
N LEU A 309 2.59 4.58 27.56
CA LEU A 309 3.25 5.05 28.77
C LEU A 309 3.68 3.89 29.68
N SER A 310 4.85 4.05 30.27
CA SER A 310 5.39 3.19 31.32
C SER A 310 5.77 4.01 32.54
N VAL A 311 6.00 3.39 33.66
CA VAL A 311 6.48 4.03 34.89
C VAL A 311 7.76 4.82 34.63
N LYS A 312 8.65 4.33 33.76
CA LYS A 312 9.90 4.99 33.35
C LYS A 312 9.69 6.33 32.62
N ASN A 313 8.49 6.54 32.05
CA ASN A 313 8.14 7.81 31.41
C ASN A 313 7.68 8.88 32.42
N ILE A 314 7.38 8.53 33.67
CA ILE A 314 7.00 9.48 34.71
C ILE A 314 8.28 9.95 35.40
N LYS A 315 8.58 11.23 35.26
CA LYS A 315 9.76 11.86 35.82
C LYS A 315 9.37 13.11 36.58
N GLU A 316 10.31 13.59 37.38
CA GLU A 316 10.18 14.85 38.13
C GLU A 316 11.41 15.72 37.92
N GLU A 317 11.16 17.01 37.73
CA GLU A 317 12.20 18.04 37.63
C GLU A 317 11.69 19.30 38.32
N ARG A 318 12.46 19.84 39.28
CA ARG A 318 12.10 21.04 40.06
C ARG A 318 10.72 20.97 40.72
N GLY A 319 10.34 19.80 41.24
CA GLY A 319 9.05 19.57 41.87
C GLY A 319 7.88 19.40 40.86
N ILE A 320 8.11 19.41 39.55
CA ILE A 320 7.10 19.22 38.52
C ILE A 320 7.19 17.80 37.97
N ARG A 321 6.13 17.04 38.17
CA ARG A 321 6.01 15.72 37.57
C ARG A 321 5.53 15.83 36.12
N TYR A 322 6.10 15.00 35.23
CA TYR A 322 5.79 15.03 33.83
C TYR A 322 5.94 13.68 33.15
N PHE A 323 5.24 13.50 32.03
CA PHE A 323 5.47 12.39 31.11
C PHE A 323 6.62 12.76 30.15
N ASP A 324 7.69 11.96 30.20
CA ASP A 324 8.82 12.10 29.29
C ASP A 324 8.62 11.26 28.02
N LEU A 325 8.35 11.92 26.91
CA LEU A 325 8.16 11.30 25.60
C LEU A 325 9.42 11.34 24.73
N THR A 326 10.55 11.85 25.23
CA THR A 326 11.77 12.08 24.43
C THR A 326 12.40 10.75 23.96
N GLY A 327 12.33 9.69 24.77
CA GLY A 327 12.83 8.35 24.46
C GLY A 327 11.84 7.41 23.77
N MET A 328 10.60 7.85 23.55
CA MET A 328 9.58 7.00 22.95
C MET A 328 9.68 6.98 21.41
N LYS A 329 9.29 5.85 20.78
CA LYS A 329 9.07 5.77 19.32
C LYS A 329 7.87 6.62 18.91
N VAL A 330 8.07 7.95 18.85
CA VAL A 330 7.01 8.91 18.53
C VAL A 330 6.89 9.15 17.01
N LYS A 331 5.76 9.74 16.60
CA LYS A 331 5.41 9.89 15.17
C LYS A 331 6.34 10.87 14.44
N ASN A 332 6.72 11.96 15.07
CA ASN A 332 7.54 13.05 14.50
C ASN A 332 8.53 13.55 15.55
N LYS A 333 9.59 14.28 15.12
CA LYS A 333 10.55 14.92 16.04
C LYS A 333 9.87 15.83 17.09
N GLY A 334 8.88 16.64 16.69
CA GLY A 334 8.11 17.48 17.61
C GLY A 334 7.20 16.73 18.60
N SER A 335 7.05 15.41 18.45
CA SER A 335 6.33 14.58 19.43
C SER A 335 7.21 14.19 20.63
N ALA A 336 8.54 14.26 20.50
CA ALA A 336 9.50 14.06 21.59
C ALA A 336 9.49 15.30 22.50
N ARG A 337 8.84 15.21 23.65
CA ARG A 337 8.63 16.34 24.55
C ARG A 337 8.35 15.87 25.99
N LYS A 338 8.49 16.79 26.93
CA LYS A 338 8.05 16.63 28.31
C LYS A 338 6.62 17.20 28.44
N VAL A 339 5.67 16.44 28.93
CA VAL A 339 4.27 16.85 29.12
C VAL A 339 3.98 16.87 30.62
N PRO A 340 3.77 18.05 31.27
CA PRO A 340 3.49 18.11 32.68
C PRO A 340 2.21 17.32 33.04
N ILE A 341 2.21 16.70 34.21
CA ILE A 341 1.05 16.03 34.77
C ILE A 341 0.24 17.07 35.54
N PRO A 342 -1.03 17.32 35.20
CA PRO A 342 -1.86 18.24 35.98
C PRO A 342 -2.09 17.70 37.39
N ASP A 343 -2.22 18.58 38.37
CA ASP A 343 -2.34 18.21 39.81
C ASP A 343 -3.51 17.25 40.06
N ILE A 344 -4.61 17.43 39.37
CA ILE A 344 -5.80 16.59 39.46
C ILE A 344 -5.54 15.09 39.10
N LEU A 345 -4.45 14.79 38.38
CA LEU A 345 -4.12 13.42 38.00
C LEU A 345 -3.00 12.78 38.86
N ILE A 346 -2.27 13.54 39.65
CA ILE A 346 -1.09 13.04 40.36
C ILE A 346 -1.47 11.89 41.27
N GLN A 347 -2.42 12.11 42.16
CA GLN A 347 -2.86 11.06 43.10
C GLN A 347 -3.41 9.83 42.39
N LYS A 348 -4.21 10.01 41.33
CA LYS A 348 -4.79 8.90 40.53
C LYS A 348 -3.73 8.03 39.85
N ILE A 349 -2.69 8.68 39.33
CA ILE A 349 -1.56 7.99 38.71
C ILE A 349 -0.77 7.22 39.78
N ASP A 350 -0.54 7.81 40.95
CA ASP A 350 0.17 7.15 42.08
C ASP A 350 -0.58 5.93 42.56
N GLU A 351 -1.89 6.04 42.76
CA GLU A 351 -2.76 4.91 43.13
C GLU A 351 -2.77 3.82 42.07
N TRP A 352 -2.77 4.22 40.78
CA TRP A 352 -2.70 3.28 39.67
C TRP A 352 -1.39 2.50 39.67
N ILE A 353 -0.26 3.19 39.83
CA ILE A 353 1.08 2.58 39.85
C ILE A 353 1.26 1.60 41.01
N LYS A 354 0.72 1.90 42.21
CA LYS A 354 0.81 1.00 43.37
C LYS A 354 0.21 -0.38 43.10
N ASN A 355 -0.77 -0.46 42.22
CA ASN A 355 -1.49 -1.69 41.88
C ASN A 355 -1.10 -2.26 40.48
N LEU A 356 0.02 -1.79 39.93
CA LEU A 356 0.42 -2.13 38.58
C LEU A 356 1.30 -3.38 38.56
N GLU A 357 0.91 -4.36 37.74
CA GLU A 357 1.77 -5.51 37.43
C GLU A 357 2.62 -5.17 36.19
N GLY A 358 3.92 -4.93 36.37
CA GLY A 358 4.88 -4.64 35.33
C GLY A 358 5.13 -3.15 35.05
N ASP A 359 5.90 -2.86 33.99
CA ASP A 359 6.42 -1.50 33.69
C ASP A 359 5.43 -0.59 32.96
N ARG A 360 4.49 -1.13 32.17
CA ARG A 360 3.58 -0.34 31.34
C ARG A 360 2.34 0.08 32.12
N LEU A 361 1.96 1.36 32.04
CA LEU A 361 0.74 1.85 32.67
C LEU A 361 -0.52 1.16 32.14
N PHE A 362 -0.49 0.70 30.90
CA PHE A 362 -1.62 0.07 30.23
C PHE A 362 -1.20 -1.24 29.57
N SER A 363 -1.95 -2.31 29.81
CA SER A 363 -1.71 -3.65 29.24
C SER A 363 -2.30 -3.87 27.85
N PHE A 364 -2.58 -2.79 27.07
CA PHE A 364 -3.12 -2.94 25.72
C PHE A 364 -2.18 -3.75 24.82
N PRO A 365 -2.70 -4.74 24.05
CA PRO A 365 -1.91 -5.50 23.10
C PRO A 365 -1.22 -4.61 22.07
N LEU A 366 0.04 -4.95 21.78
CA LEU A 366 0.82 -4.27 20.74
C LEU A 366 0.60 -4.94 19.38
N ASN A 367 0.53 -4.14 18.35
CA ASN A 367 0.58 -4.65 16.97
C ASN A 367 2.04 -4.96 16.55
N ALA A 368 2.24 -5.49 15.33
CA ALA A 368 3.56 -5.82 14.78
C ALA A 368 4.54 -4.62 14.71
N ASP A 369 4.03 -3.38 14.71
CA ASP A 369 4.84 -2.17 14.73
C ASP A 369 5.14 -1.67 16.16
N GLY A 370 4.73 -2.42 17.19
CA GLY A 370 4.89 -2.05 18.60
C GLY A 370 3.94 -0.93 19.05
N LYS A 371 2.76 -0.77 18.42
CA LYS A 371 1.77 0.27 18.71
C LYS A 371 0.56 -0.30 19.43
N ALA A 372 0.08 0.41 20.47
CA ALA A 372 -1.09 0.05 21.28
C ALA A 372 -2.39 0.73 20.78
N GLN A 373 -2.28 1.71 19.91
CA GLN A 373 -3.39 2.57 19.46
C GLN A 373 -4.62 1.77 19.01
N ASN A 374 -4.46 0.68 18.26
CA ASN A 374 -5.59 -0.06 17.71
C ASN A 374 -6.42 -0.72 18.84
N ALA A 375 -5.75 -1.36 19.80
CA ALA A 375 -6.41 -2.01 20.92
C ALA A 375 -7.07 -0.97 21.86
N ALA A 376 -6.35 0.08 22.23
CA ALA A 376 -6.86 1.16 23.05
C ALA A 376 -8.05 1.87 22.38
N SER A 377 -7.97 2.15 21.07
CA SER A 377 -9.05 2.74 20.30
C SER A 377 -10.28 1.83 20.26
N LYS A 378 -10.09 0.54 19.95
CA LYS A 378 -11.20 -0.43 19.89
C LYS A 378 -11.95 -0.50 21.23
N LYS A 379 -11.22 -0.61 22.35
CA LYS A 379 -11.80 -0.65 23.69
C LYS A 379 -12.51 0.66 24.04
N SER A 380 -11.89 1.81 23.75
CA SER A 380 -12.50 3.13 23.95
C SER A 380 -13.78 3.31 23.12
N MET A 381 -13.76 2.91 21.84
CA MET A 381 -14.90 3.04 20.95
C MET A 381 -16.12 2.24 21.39
N TYR A 382 -15.92 1.11 22.05
CA TYR A 382 -17.01 0.33 22.64
C TYR A 382 -17.86 1.21 23.57
N TYR A 383 -17.23 1.92 24.52
CA TYR A 383 -17.92 2.79 25.46
C TYR A 383 -18.43 4.10 24.81
N ILE A 384 -17.65 4.71 23.91
CA ILE A 384 -18.07 5.91 23.19
C ILE A 384 -19.37 5.66 22.42
N ARG A 385 -19.51 4.47 21.81
CA ARG A 385 -20.72 4.12 21.03
C ARG A 385 -21.96 3.85 21.87
N THR A 386 -21.86 3.74 23.19
CA THR A 386 -23.04 3.69 24.06
C THR A 386 -23.67 5.07 24.27
N VAL A 387 -22.91 6.15 24.03
CA VAL A 387 -23.37 7.55 24.22
C VAL A 387 -23.68 8.23 22.88
N THR A 388 -22.92 7.92 21.82
CA THR A 388 -23.10 8.61 20.52
C THR A 388 -22.90 7.68 19.33
N SER A 389 -23.76 7.84 18.32
CA SER A 389 -23.63 7.22 17.00
C SER A 389 -22.83 8.07 16.00
N ASP A 390 -22.47 9.32 16.35
CA ASP A 390 -21.70 10.21 15.47
C ASP A 390 -20.32 9.60 15.17
N LYS A 391 -20.13 9.23 13.89
CA LYS A 391 -18.90 8.57 13.41
C LYS A 391 -17.68 9.50 13.45
N ASP A 392 -17.85 10.80 13.58
CA ASP A 392 -16.78 11.78 13.64
C ASP A 392 -16.21 11.94 15.06
N LEU A 393 -16.96 11.48 16.07
CA LEU A 393 -16.53 11.40 17.46
C LEU A 393 -15.85 10.06 17.73
N VAL A 394 -14.58 10.07 18.09
CA VAL A 394 -13.74 8.88 18.29
C VAL A 394 -12.84 9.06 19.51
N ALA A 395 -12.13 8.00 19.92
CA ALA A 395 -11.19 8.11 21.06
C ALA A 395 -10.20 9.28 20.95
N HIS A 396 -9.75 9.63 19.73
CA HIS A 396 -8.87 10.78 19.51
C HIS A 396 -9.57 12.13 19.73
N SER A 397 -10.89 12.16 19.78
CA SER A 397 -11.70 13.36 20.05
C SER A 397 -11.40 13.97 21.42
N PHE A 398 -11.01 13.17 22.44
CA PHE A 398 -10.55 13.71 23.72
C PHE A 398 -9.38 14.70 23.56
N ARG A 399 -8.44 14.40 22.68
CA ARG A 399 -7.37 15.33 22.37
C ARG A 399 -7.87 16.58 21.63
N HIS A 400 -8.89 16.46 20.76
CA HIS A 400 -9.51 17.63 20.13
C HIS A 400 -10.27 18.47 21.15
N THR A 401 -10.97 17.83 22.10
CA THR A 401 -11.61 18.51 23.22
C THR A 401 -10.59 19.31 24.04
N PHE A 402 -9.45 18.70 24.41
CA PHE A 402 -8.39 19.44 25.11
C PHE A 402 -7.95 20.71 24.35
N LYS A 403 -7.84 20.67 23.02
CA LYS A 403 -7.49 21.84 22.23
C LYS A 403 -8.50 22.98 22.37
N ASP A 404 -9.80 22.64 22.43
CA ASP A 404 -10.83 23.65 22.61
C ASP A 404 -10.84 24.18 24.05
N LEU A 405 -10.60 23.30 25.03
CA LEU A 405 -10.45 23.70 26.42
C LEU A 405 -9.28 24.68 26.62
N VAL A 406 -8.16 24.46 25.96
CA VAL A 406 -6.99 25.34 25.97
C VAL A 406 -7.32 26.71 25.39
N ARG A 407 -8.03 26.75 24.26
CA ARG A 407 -8.45 28.02 23.63
C ARG A 407 -9.37 28.82 24.54
N ASN A 408 -10.31 28.14 25.18
CA ASN A 408 -11.27 28.78 26.10
C ASN A 408 -10.62 29.24 27.41
N ALA A 409 -9.49 28.65 27.82
CA ALA A 409 -8.69 29.08 28.98
C ALA A 409 -7.67 30.19 28.61
N ASP A 410 -7.74 30.75 27.43
CA ASP A 410 -6.90 31.84 26.94
C ASP A 410 -5.39 31.51 27.01
N ILE A 411 -5.05 30.30 26.53
CA ILE A 411 -3.64 29.86 26.35
C ILE A 411 -3.22 30.10 24.91
N SER A 412 -2.05 30.70 24.73
CA SER A 412 -1.53 31.01 23.40
C SER A 412 -1.41 29.76 22.52
N LYS A 413 -1.64 29.92 21.21
CA LYS A 413 -1.52 28.85 20.23
C LYS A 413 -0.13 28.20 20.26
N GLU A 414 0.92 29.00 20.42
CA GLU A 414 2.30 28.52 20.44
C GLU A 414 2.53 27.57 21.62
N LEU A 415 2.15 27.96 22.84
CA LEU A 415 2.27 27.16 24.04
C LEU A 415 1.41 25.89 23.95
N HIS A 416 0.19 25.99 23.43
CA HIS A 416 -0.67 24.86 23.14
C HIS A 416 -0.04 23.86 22.17
N ASP A 417 0.51 24.34 21.03
CA ASP A 417 1.14 23.49 20.02
C ASP A 417 2.37 22.79 20.60
N PHE A 418 3.12 23.47 21.47
CA PHE A 418 4.25 22.90 22.19
C PHE A 418 3.84 21.78 23.15
N ILE A 419 2.81 21.99 23.97
CA ILE A 419 2.27 20.99 24.91
C ILE A 419 1.78 19.76 24.15
N THR A 420 1.04 19.98 23.06
CA THR A 420 0.41 18.88 22.30
C THR A 420 1.35 18.23 21.27
N GLY A 421 2.52 18.79 21.00
CA GLY A 421 3.48 18.30 20.01
C GLY A 421 2.94 18.43 18.58
N HIS A 422 2.34 19.57 18.25
CA HIS A 422 2.10 19.98 16.88
C HIS A 422 3.34 20.74 16.38
N SER A 423 3.90 20.31 15.26
CA SER A 423 4.82 21.14 14.50
C SER A 423 3.99 22.25 13.86
N GLY A 424 4.09 23.46 14.35
CA GLY A 424 3.70 24.64 13.59
C GLY A 424 4.43 24.57 12.24
N GLY A 425 3.73 24.84 11.13
CA GLY A 425 4.35 24.80 9.78
C GLY A 425 5.37 25.92 9.57
N ASP A 426 5.78 26.61 10.61
CA ASP A 426 6.70 27.72 10.58
C ASP A 426 8.09 27.30 11.08
N SER A 427 9.15 27.67 10.34
CA SER A 427 10.53 27.32 10.66
C SER A 427 10.99 27.93 11.98
N SER A 428 10.38 29.04 12.44
CA SER A 428 10.69 29.70 13.70
C SER A 428 10.42 28.83 14.94
N SER A 429 9.47 27.89 14.85
CA SER A 429 9.11 26.98 15.96
C SER A 429 10.18 25.92 16.29
N TYR A 430 11.27 25.84 15.52
CA TYR A 430 12.39 24.90 15.72
C TYR A 430 13.60 25.52 16.39
N TYR A 431 13.63 26.83 16.60
CA TYR A 431 14.75 27.53 17.22
C TYR A 431 14.49 27.75 18.72
N GLY A 432 15.43 27.26 19.56
CA GLY A 432 15.40 27.38 21.03
C GLY A 432 14.83 26.11 21.72
N GLU A 433 14.94 26.09 23.06
CA GLU A 433 14.45 25.00 23.92
C GLU A 433 12.93 25.01 24.09
N GLY A 434 12.23 25.99 23.51
CA GLY A 434 10.81 26.20 23.63
C GLY A 434 10.37 26.71 25.02
N HIS A 435 9.08 26.54 25.34
CA HIS A 435 8.56 26.95 26.64
C HIS A 435 9.10 26.10 27.80
N SER A 436 9.44 26.71 28.93
CA SER A 436 9.89 25.99 30.12
C SER A 436 8.86 25.00 30.65
N LEU A 437 9.31 24.05 31.47
CA LEU A 437 8.42 23.03 32.04
C LEU A 437 7.39 23.68 32.99
N GLU A 438 7.81 24.70 33.75
CA GLU A 438 6.97 25.48 34.64
C GLU A 438 5.83 26.17 33.89
N ARG A 439 6.13 26.87 32.80
CA ARG A 439 5.13 27.57 31.99
C ARG A 439 4.10 26.60 31.37
N ARG A 440 4.58 25.42 30.96
CA ARG A 440 3.68 24.35 30.47
C ARG A 440 2.80 23.79 31.57
N LYS A 441 3.34 23.65 32.79
CA LYS A 441 2.59 23.18 33.96
C LYS A 441 1.51 24.16 34.33
N GLU A 442 1.86 25.45 34.47
CA GLU A 442 0.90 26.53 34.73
C GLU A 442 -0.26 26.55 33.73
N ALA A 443 0.07 26.38 32.43
CA ALA A 443 -0.96 26.34 31.39
C ALA A 443 -1.89 25.14 31.51
N ILE A 444 -1.37 23.94 31.80
CA ILE A 444 -2.17 22.72 31.94
C ILE A 444 -3.05 22.82 33.19
N ASP A 445 -2.54 23.32 34.30
CA ASP A 445 -3.33 23.49 35.52
C ASP A 445 -4.39 24.57 35.35
N LYS A 446 -4.05 25.72 34.74
CA LYS A 446 -5.03 26.76 34.38
C LYS A 446 -6.20 26.21 33.58
N VAL A 447 -5.94 25.33 32.58
CA VAL A 447 -6.98 24.67 31.79
C VAL A 447 -7.83 23.76 32.68
N SER A 448 -7.19 23.00 33.56
CA SER A 448 -7.86 22.06 34.45
C SER A 448 -8.77 22.78 35.46
N ASP A 449 -8.32 23.88 36.04
CA ASP A 449 -9.05 24.70 37.01
C ASP A 449 -10.20 25.47 36.34
N PHE A 450 -9.92 26.14 35.21
CA PHE A 450 -10.91 26.90 34.47
C PHE A 450 -12.12 26.07 34.08
N HIS A 451 -11.92 24.82 33.66
CA HIS A 451 -12.98 23.91 33.25
C HIS A 451 -13.46 22.98 34.37
N ARG A 452 -12.95 23.12 35.59
CA ARG A 452 -13.27 22.26 36.75
C ARG A 452 -13.12 20.77 36.39
N MET A 453 -11.99 20.43 35.75
CA MET A 453 -11.76 19.08 35.22
C MET A 453 -11.77 17.99 36.31
N ALA A 454 -11.48 18.32 37.55
CA ALA A 454 -11.55 17.39 38.67
C ALA A 454 -12.93 16.69 38.77
N VAL A 455 -14.02 17.43 38.54
CA VAL A 455 -15.40 16.89 38.55
C VAL A 455 -15.68 15.88 37.41
N ILE A 456 -14.87 15.91 36.36
CA ILE A 456 -15.05 15.06 35.19
C ILE A 456 -14.21 13.78 35.30
N VAL A 457 -12.96 13.94 35.76
CA VAL A 457 -12.01 12.82 35.81
C VAL A 457 -12.14 11.97 37.06
N ASP A 458 -12.86 12.44 38.08
CA ASP A 458 -13.21 11.65 39.25
C ASP A 458 -14.28 10.63 38.95
#